data_43d32c282b91187799734bb501310832
#
_entry.id   43d32c282b91187799734bb501310832
#
_cell.length_a   1.000
_cell.length_b   1.000
_cell.length_c   1.000
_cell.angle_alpha   90.00
_cell.angle_beta   90.00
_cell.angle_gamma   90.00
#
_symmetry.space_group_name_H-M   'P 1'
#
loop_
_entity.id
_entity.type
_entity.pdbx_description
1 polymer ?
#
loop_
_entity_poly.entity_id
_entity_poly.type
_entity_poly.pdbx_seq_one_letter_code
_entity_poly.pdbx_strand_id
1 'polypeptide(L)'
;MFIKITAYADELLNDLDKLDHWPDTVKTMQRNWIGRSVGVEISFDVNDYADKLTVYTTRPDTFMGCTYLAVAAGHPLAQQAAANNPALAAFIDECRNTKVAEADMATMEKKGVDTGFKAIHPLTGEQIPVWAANFVLMEYGTGAVMAVPGHDQRDYEFASKYGLNIKPVILAADGSEPDLSEQALTEKGVLFNSGEFSGLDYEAGFNAIADKLAAMGVGERKVNYRLRDWGVSRQRYWGAPIPMVTLEDGTVLPTPEDQLPVILPEDVVMDGITSPIKADPEWAKTTVNGQPALRETDTFDTFMESSWYYARYTCPQYQEGMLDSKAANYWLPVDIYIGGIEHAIMHLLYFRFFHKLMRDAGMVNSDEPAKQLLCQGMVLADAFYYVGENGERNWVSPVDAIVERDEKRPHREGQRRGGPRAGVHRHEQDVQVEKQRHRPAGDG
;
A
#
# COMPACT_ATOMS: atom_id res chain seq x y z
N MET A 1 1.90 -8.45 -15.33
CA MET A 1 0.44 -8.69 -15.33
C MET A 1 -0.16 -8.26 -14.01
N PHE A 2 -1.39 -7.71 -14.03
CA PHE A 2 -2.14 -7.30 -12.83
C PHE A 2 -3.53 -7.91 -12.86
N ILE A 3 -4.04 -8.31 -11.69
CA ILE A 3 -5.44 -8.71 -11.51
C ILE A 3 -6.17 -7.58 -10.80
N LYS A 4 -7.31 -7.16 -11.35
CA LYS A 4 -8.05 -5.96 -10.94
C LYS A 4 -8.87 -6.22 -9.65
N ILE A 5 -8.20 -6.42 -8.52
CA ILE A 5 -8.85 -6.58 -7.21
C ILE A 5 -9.64 -5.32 -6.81
N THR A 6 -9.25 -4.14 -7.32
CA THR A 6 -9.95 -2.88 -7.06
C THR A 6 -11.38 -2.88 -7.59
N ALA A 7 -11.69 -3.68 -8.62
CA ALA A 7 -13.07 -3.85 -9.11
C ALA A 7 -14.00 -4.52 -8.08
N TYR A 8 -13.43 -5.23 -7.10
CA TYR A 8 -14.16 -5.90 -6.02
C TYR A 8 -14.02 -5.19 -4.68
N ALA A 9 -13.39 -4.01 -4.64
CA ALA A 9 -13.08 -3.33 -3.39
C ALA A 9 -14.31 -3.05 -2.52
N ASP A 10 -15.41 -2.54 -3.12
CA ASP A 10 -16.67 -2.29 -2.39
C ASP A 10 -17.31 -3.60 -1.89
N GLU A 11 -17.36 -4.63 -2.73
CA GLU A 11 -17.93 -5.92 -2.33
C GLU A 11 -17.12 -6.58 -1.22
N LEU A 12 -15.78 -6.61 -1.35
CA LEU A 12 -14.88 -7.11 -0.32
C LEU A 12 -15.04 -6.36 1.00
N LEU A 13 -15.28 -5.05 0.94
CA LEU A 13 -15.48 -4.20 2.11
C LEU A 13 -16.84 -4.46 2.76
N ASN A 14 -17.92 -4.43 1.97
CA ASN A 14 -19.29 -4.58 2.45
C ASN A 14 -19.54 -5.99 3.01
N ASP A 15 -18.98 -7.01 2.39
CA ASP A 15 -19.14 -8.40 2.83
C ASP A 15 -18.40 -8.73 4.11
N LEU A 16 -17.48 -7.86 4.60
CA LEU A 16 -16.91 -8.01 5.94
C LEU A 16 -18.00 -8.00 7.04
N ASP A 17 -19.09 -7.29 6.80
CA ASP A 17 -20.20 -7.22 7.75
C ASP A 17 -21.05 -8.51 7.80
N LYS A 18 -20.92 -9.37 6.79
CA LYS A 18 -21.55 -10.71 6.73
C LYS A 18 -20.70 -11.81 7.37
N LEU A 19 -19.46 -11.51 7.74
CA LEU A 19 -18.50 -12.46 8.32
C LEU A 19 -18.62 -12.52 9.85
N ASP A 20 -19.78 -13.00 10.36
CA ASP A 20 -20.10 -13.00 11.79
C ASP A 20 -19.11 -13.81 12.64
N HIS A 21 -18.54 -14.87 12.09
CA HIS A 21 -17.61 -15.76 12.79
C HIS A 21 -16.13 -15.53 12.41
N TRP A 22 -15.82 -14.35 11.90
CA TRP A 22 -14.46 -13.90 11.67
C TRP A 22 -14.04 -12.90 12.76
N PRO A 23 -12.80 -12.94 13.26
CA PRO A 23 -12.32 -12.00 14.27
C PRO A 23 -12.43 -10.54 13.82
N ASP A 24 -12.93 -9.67 14.69
CA ASP A 24 -13.07 -8.24 14.39
C ASP A 24 -11.74 -7.57 14.07
N THR A 25 -10.65 -8.05 14.67
CA THR A 25 -9.29 -7.59 14.34
C THR A 25 -8.95 -7.81 12.87
N VAL A 26 -9.26 -8.99 12.32
CA VAL A 26 -9.03 -9.30 10.90
C VAL A 26 -9.90 -8.41 10.00
N LYS A 27 -11.20 -8.29 10.34
CA LYS A 27 -12.12 -7.41 9.60
C LYS A 27 -11.63 -5.95 9.60
N THR A 28 -11.17 -5.45 10.73
CA THR A 28 -10.62 -4.09 10.85
C THR A 28 -9.34 -3.93 10.04
N MET A 29 -8.42 -4.90 10.08
CA MET A 29 -7.20 -4.87 9.27
C MET A 29 -7.52 -4.84 7.78
N GLN A 30 -8.48 -5.64 7.30
CA GLN A 30 -8.90 -5.63 5.90
C GLN A 30 -9.59 -4.33 5.51
N ARG A 31 -10.49 -3.77 6.35
CA ARG A 31 -11.10 -2.44 6.12
C ARG A 31 -10.05 -1.37 5.95
N ASN A 32 -9.07 -1.33 6.84
CA ASN A 32 -7.99 -0.36 6.79
C ASN A 32 -7.10 -0.55 5.56
N TRP A 33 -6.86 -1.78 5.13
CA TRP A 33 -6.06 -2.08 3.95
C TRP A 33 -6.77 -1.70 2.66
N ILE A 34 -8.05 -2.03 2.52
CA ILE A 34 -8.88 -1.59 1.39
C ILE A 34 -8.94 -0.06 1.37
N GLY A 35 -9.08 0.58 2.54
CA GLY A 35 -8.90 2.01 2.73
C GLY A 35 -9.81 2.83 1.84
N ARG A 36 -11.12 2.55 1.88
CA ARG A 36 -12.14 3.32 1.15
C ARG A 36 -12.20 4.73 1.70
N SER A 37 -12.01 5.73 0.86
CA SER A 37 -12.16 7.14 1.20
C SER A 37 -13.15 7.82 0.25
N VAL A 38 -13.99 8.68 0.80
CA VAL A 38 -14.87 9.55 0.04
C VAL A 38 -14.30 10.95 0.12
N GLY A 39 -14.17 11.59 -1.02
CA GLY A 39 -13.63 12.93 -1.11
C GLY A 39 -14.13 13.66 -2.34
N VAL A 40 -13.45 14.74 -2.67
CA VAL A 40 -13.74 15.57 -3.83
C VAL A 40 -12.46 15.73 -4.65
N GLU A 41 -12.57 15.46 -5.93
CA GLU A 41 -11.57 15.83 -6.93
C GLU A 41 -11.86 17.26 -7.37
N ILE A 42 -10.86 18.14 -7.33
CA ILE A 42 -11.05 19.57 -7.59
C ILE A 42 -10.04 20.00 -8.64
N SER A 43 -10.51 20.69 -9.68
CA SER A 43 -9.69 21.19 -10.77
C SER A 43 -9.48 22.70 -10.64
N PHE A 44 -8.20 23.10 -10.70
CA PHE A 44 -7.77 24.49 -10.66
C PHE A 44 -7.29 24.93 -12.04
N ASP A 45 -7.69 26.11 -12.46
CA ASP A 45 -7.01 26.81 -13.55
C ASP A 45 -5.66 27.35 -13.05
N VAL A 46 -4.64 27.25 -13.87
CA VAL A 46 -3.29 27.73 -13.55
C VAL A 46 -2.83 28.72 -14.61
N ASN A 47 -2.36 29.89 -14.17
CA ASN A 47 -1.90 30.92 -15.07
C ASN A 47 -0.69 30.41 -15.89
N ASP A 48 -0.67 30.68 -17.18
CA ASP A 48 0.41 30.31 -18.11
C ASP A 48 0.68 28.77 -18.22
N TYR A 49 -0.30 27.94 -17.84
CA TYR A 49 -0.26 26.51 -18.00
C TYR A 49 -1.52 26.04 -18.75
N ALA A 50 -1.34 25.17 -19.75
CA ALA A 50 -2.42 24.81 -20.68
C ALA A 50 -3.47 23.88 -20.06
N ASP A 51 -3.04 23.01 -19.15
CA ASP A 51 -3.90 22.04 -18.52
C ASP A 51 -4.42 22.52 -17.15
N LYS A 52 -5.49 21.91 -16.67
CA LYS A 52 -5.95 22.13 -15.30
C LYS A 52 -5.10 21.31 -14.34
N LEU A 53 -4.86 21.84 -13.14
CA LEU A 53 -4.26 21.10 -12.05
C LEU A 53 -5.36 20.49 -11.19
N THR A 54 -5.43 19.17 -11.15
CA THR A 54 -6.46 18.43 -10.43
C THR A 54 -5.90 17.84 -9.15
N VAL A 55 -6.58 18.05 -8.03
CA VAL A 55 -6.23 17.53 -6.71
C VAL A 55 -7.39 16.70 -6.14
N TYR A 56 -7.08 15.79 -5.22
CA TYR A 56 -8.08 15.04 -4.47
C TYR A 56 -7.96 15.35 -2.98
N THR A 57 -9.09 15.59 -2.31
CA THR A 57 -9.13 15.80 -0.86
C THR A 57 -10.26 15.03 -0.21
N THR A 58 -9.99 14.47 0.99
CA THR A 58 -11.01 13.92 1.89
C THR A 58 -11.55 14.96 2.86
N ARG A 59 -11.00 16.18 2.84
CA ARG A 59 -11.35 17.29 3.71
C ARG A 59 -11.78 18.54 2.91
N PRO A 60 -12.81 18.45 2.04
CA PRO A 60 -13.33 19.62 1.33
C PRO A 60 -13.85 20.71 2.28
N ASP A 61 -14.26 20.34 3.51
CA ASP A 61 -14.63 21.28 4.59
C ASP A 61 -13.53 22.31 4.87
N THR A 62 -12.26 21.97 4.66
CA THR A 62 -11.12 22.88 4.88
C THR A 62 -10.69 23.66 3.63
N PHE A 63 -11.39 23.49 2.50
CA PHE A 63 -10.99 24.01 1.20
C PHE A 63 -10.73 25.53 1.19
N MET A 64 -11.52 26.29 1.94
CA MET A 64 -11.36 27.75 2.03
C MET A 64 -10.07 28.18 2.76
N GLY A 65 -9.37 27.23 3.39
CA GLY A 65 -8.04 27.38 3.99
C GLY A 65 -6.89 26.92 3.07
N CYS A 66 -7.19 26.54 1.83
CA CYS A 66 -6.17 26.18 0.84
C CYS A 66 -5.37 27.42 0.44
N THR A 67 -4.09 27.45 0.79
CA THR A 67 -3.22 28.63 0.57
C THR A 67 -2.10 28.38 -0.43
N TYR A 68 -1.86 27.13 -0.79
CA TYR A 68 -0.97 26.74 -1.88
C TYR A 68 -1.34 25.34 -2.42
N LEU A 69 -0.82 25.01 -3.60
CA LEU A 69 -0.86 23.66 -4.14
C LEU A 69 0.56 23.08 -4.15
N ALA A 70 0.67 21.78 -3.96
CA ALA A 70 1.93 21.06 -4.10
C ALA A 70 1.81 19.99 -5.16
N VAL A 71 2.82 19.87 -6.02
CA VAL A 71 2.93 18.84 -7.06
C VAL A 71 4.15 17.97 -6.84
N ALA A 72 4.08 16.74 -7.29
CA ALA A 72 5.24 15.84 -7.31
C ALA A 72 6.36 16.41 -8.20
N ALA A 73 7.60 16.11 -7.86
CA ALA A 73 8.75 16.51 -8.67
C ALA A 73 8.68 16.00 -10.13
N GLY A 74 8.04 14.85 -10.36
CA GLY A 74 7.79 14.27 -11.68
C GLY A 74 6.58 14.82 -12.43
N HIS A 75 5.79 15.72 -11.82
CA HIS A 75 4.59 16.26 -12.44
C HIS A 75 4.91 17.12 -13.68
N PRO A 76 4.13 17.05 -14.79
CA PRO A 76 4.38 17.82 -16.02
C PRO A 76 4.56 19.32 -15.78
N LEU A 77 3.76 19.91 -14.89
CA LEU A 77 3.88 21.33 -14.52
C LEU A 77 5.25 21.65 -13.90
N ALA A 78 5.76 20.80 -13.00
CA ALA A 78 7.08 20.98 -12.39
C ALA A 78 8.19 20.85 -13.45
N GLN A 79 8.05 19.91 -14.37
CA GLN A 79 9.00 19.72 -15.48
C GLN A 79 9.02 20.96 -16.42
N GLN A 80 7.84 21.51 -16.74
CA GLN A 80 7.74 22.74 -17.54
C GLN A 80 8.39 23.93 -16.82
N ALA A 81 8.14 24.11 -15.53
CA ALA A 81 8.72 25.17 -14.72
C ALA A 81 10.26 25.06 -14.63
N ALA A 82 10.78 23.85 -14.55
CA ALA A 82 12.21 23.58 -14.42
C ALA A 82 13.03 24.03 -15.64
N ALA A 83 12.41 24.15 -16.82
CA ALA A 83 13.07 24.61 -18.03
C ALA A 83 13.71 25.99 -17.87
N ASN A 84 13.13 26.85 -17.02
CA ASN A 84 13.59 28.20 -16.75
C ASN A 84 13.99 28.44 -15.28
N ASN A 85 14.06 27.37 -14.47
CA ASN A 85 14.39 27.44 -13.05
C ASN A 85 15.44 26.37 -12.68
N PRO A 86 16.74 26.72 -12.68
CA PRO A 86 17.80 25.77 -12.37
C PRO A 86 17.70 25.17 -10.97
N ALA A 87 17.20 25.90 -9.97
CA ALA A 87 17.02 25.39 -8.62
C ALA A 87 15.94 24.30 -8.59
N LEU A 88 14.85 24.48 -9.33
CA LEU A 88 13.81 23.47 -9.47
C LEU A 88 14.30 22.24 -10.26
N ALA A 89 15.08 22.43 -11.31
CA ALA A 89 15.69 21.33 -12.05
C ALA A 89 16.59 20.47 -11.15
N ALA A 90 17.44 21.09 -10.34
CA ALA A 90 18.29 20.39 -9.36
C ALA A 90 17.47 19.66 -8.30
N PHE A 91 16.39 20.25 -7.81
CA PHE A 91 15.48 19.62 -6.85
C PHE A 91 14.77 18.40 -7.44
N ILE A 92 14.32 18.46 -8.68
CA ILE A 92 13.71 17.33 -9.40
C ILE A 92 14.70 16.17 -9.52
N ASP A 93 15.97 16.46 -9.85
CA ASP A 93 17.01 15.43 -9.93
C ASP A 93 17.34 14.84 -8.55
N GLU A 94 17.37 15.63 -7.48
CA GLU A 94 17.49 15.16 -6.10
C GLU A 94 16.37 14.16 -5.78
N CYS A 95 15.11 14.54 -6.04
CA CYS A 95 13.94 13.68 -5.78
C CYS A 95 13.97 12.38 -6.60
N ARG A 96 14.41 12.42 -7.87
CA ARG A 96 14.51 11.24 -8.73
C ARG A 96 15.53 10.23 -8.23
N ASN A 97 16.64 10.71 -7.67
CA ASN A 97 17.73 9.87 -7.17
C ASN A 97 17.50 9.36 -5.75
N THR A 98 16.54 9.94 -5.03
CA THR A 98 16.18 9.53 -3.66
C THR A 98 15.03 8.53 -3.73
N LYS A 99 15.35 7.22 -3.63
CA LYS A 99 14.32 6.18 -3.44
C LYS A 99 13.85 6.22 -1.99
N VAL A 100 12.75 6.90 -1.74
CA VAL A 100 12.13 6.96 -0.41
C VAL A 100 11.01 5.92 -0.36
N ALA A 101 11.08 4.99 0.60
CA ALA A 101 9.94 4.13 0.90
C ALA A 101 8.79 4.96 1.50
N GLU A 102 7.53 4.61 1.21
CA GLU A 102 6.35 5.33 1.71
C GLU A 102 6.37 5.49 3.25
N ALA A 103 6.93 4.51 3.96
CA ALA A 103 7.11 4.55 5.41
C ALA A 103 8.09 5.65 5.89
N ASP A 104 9.10 5.97 5.08
CA ASP A 104 10.11 6.98 5.44
C ASP A 104 9.63 8.40 5.17
N MET A 105 8.60 8.59 4.35
CA MET A 105 8.05 9.89 3.99
C MET A 105 7.43 10.62 5.18
N ALA A 106 6.89 9.90 6.16
CA ALA A 106 6.29 10.49 7.35
C ALA A 106 7.30 11.26 8.21
N THR A 107 8.53 10.74 8.29
CA THR A 107 9.62 11.30 9.13
C THR A 107 10.62 12.16 8.36
N MET A 108 10.57 12.13 7.01
CA MET A 108 11.46 12.86 6.15
C MET A 108 11.26 14.39 6.26
N GLU A 109 12.35 15.15 6.21
CA GLU A 109 12.29 16.61 6.10
C GLU A 109 11.52 17.03 4.85
N LYS A 110 10.50 17.89 5.01
CA LYS A 110 9.69 18.40 3.92
C LYS A 110 10.47 19.49 3.19
N LYS A 111 10.74 19.24 1.90
CA LYS A 111 11.45 20.14 1.00
C LYS A 111 10.62 20.45 -0.24
N GLY A 112 10.80 21.64 -0.80
CA GLY A 112 10.17 22.01 -2.05
C GLY A 112 10.77 23.28 -2.65
N VAL A 113 10.37 23.54 -3.89
CA VAL A 113 10.77 24.74 -4.66
C VAL A 113 9.53 25.33 -5.31
N ASP A 114 9.38 26.66 -5.23
CA ASP A 114 8.31 27.38 -5.92
C ASP A 114 8.49 27.21 -7.44
N THR A 115 7.42 26.75 -8.11
CA THR A 115 7.43 26.59 -9.57
C THR A 115 7.31 27.91 -10.32
N GLY A 116 6.91 28.98 -9.63
CA GLY A 116 6.55 30.26 -10.23
C GLY A 116 5.12 30.32 -10.80
N PHE A 117 4.46 29.17 -10.98
CA PHE A 117 3.06 29.13 -11.41
C PHE A 117 2.11 29.53 -10.27
N LYS A 118 0.96 30.09 -10.65
CA LYS A 118 -0.12 30.47 -9.74
C LYS A 118 -1.40 29.77 -10.19
N ALA A 119 -2.02 29.05 -9.27
CA ALA A 119 -3.36 28.47 -9.46
C ALA A 119 -4.42 29.45 -8.98
N ILE A 120 -5.59 29.41 -9.61
CA ILE A 120 -6.75 30.25 -9.25
C ILE A 120 -7.66 29.41 -8.36
N HIS A 121 -7.86 29.84 -7.11
CA HIS A 121 -8.77 29.18 -6.19
C HIS A 121 -10.23 29.33 -6.69
N PRO A 122 -10.91 28.22 -7.04
CA PRO A 122 -12.16 28.32 -7.80
C PRO A 122 -13.31 29.01 -7.06
N LEU A 123 -13.33 29.01 -5.72
CA LEU A 123 -14.40 29.67 -4.94
C LEU A 123 -14.09 31.13 -4.59
N THR A 124 -12.84 31.52 -4.48
CA THR A 124 -12.47 32.89 -4.03
C THR A 124 -11.88 33.73 -5.17
N GLY A 125 -11.36 33.12 -6.22
CA GLY A 125 -10.61 33.80 -7.29
C GLY A 125 -9.18 34.20 -6.88
N GLU A 126 -8.75 33.91 -5.68
CA GLU A 126 -7.40 34.20 -5.20
C GLU A 126 -6.35 33.39 -5.96
N GLN A 127 -5.23 34.03 -6.25
CA GLN A 127 -4.06 33.35 -6.84
C GLN A 127 -3.22 32.75 -5.73
N ILE A 128 -3.07 31.42 -5.76
CA ILE A 128 -2.26 30.67 -4.79
C ILE A 128 -1.03 30.06 -5.48
N PRO A 129 0.14 30.00 -4.83
CA PRO A 129 1.36 29.47 -5.43
C PRO A 129 1.29 27.95 -5.60
N VAL A 130 1.98 27.46 -6.64
CA VAL A 130 2.19 26.04 -6.90
C VAL A 130 3.64 25.69 -6.62
N TRP A 131 3.87 24.73 -5.73
CA TRP A 131 5.19 24.27 -5.30
C TRP A 131 5.46 22.85 -5.79
N ALA A 132 6.67 22.54 -6.20
CA ALA A 132 7.14 21.18 -6.33
C ALA A 132 7.66 20.72 -4.97
N ALA A 133 7.19 19.57 -4.47
CA ALA A 133 7.49 19.10 -3.12
C ALA A 133 7.87 17.61 -3.10
N ASN A 134 8.80 17.23 -2.21
CA ASN A 134 9.33 15.87 -2.10
C ASN A 134 8.37 14.88 -1.42
N PHE A 135 7.30 15.36 -0.80
CA PHE A 135 6.30 14.55 -0.11
C PHE A 135 5.03 14.28 -0.94
N VAL A 136 5.00 14.71 -2.20
CA VAL A 136 3.93 14.41 -3.15
C VAL A 136 4.42 13.36 -4.14
N LEU A 137 3.67 12.26 -4.29
CA LEU A 137 4.01 11.14 -5.18
C LEU A 137 3.19 11.17 -6.46
N MET A 138 3.84 10.89 -7.60
CA MET A 138 3.16 10.78 -8.90
C MET A 138 2.21 9.59 -8.97
N GLU A 139 2.54 8.50 -8.30
CA GLU A 139 1.76 7.26 -8.31
C GLU A 139 0.52 7.34 -7.39
N TYR A 140 0.36 8.41 -6.63
CA TYR A 140 -0.77 8.60 -5.73
C TYR A 140 -1.68 9.73 -6.20
N GLY A 141 -2.88 9.36 -6.63
CA GLY A 141 -3.87 10.31 -7.16
C GLY A 141 -3.43 10.93 -8.49
N THR A 142 -3.42 12.25 -8.54
CA THR A 142 -3.06 13.06 -9.73
C THR A 142 -1.61 13.54 -9.70
N GLY A 143 -0.83 13.19 -8.69
CA GLY A 143 0.50 13.77 -8.47
C GLY A 143 0.45 15.23 -7.99
N ALA A 144 -0.72 15.70 -7.53
CA ALA A 144 -0.94 17.04 -6.99
C ALA A 144 -1.84 16.99 -5.75
N VAL A 145 -1.60 17.87 -4.81
CA VAL A 145 -2.40 18.00 -3.58
C VAL A 145 -2.72 19.47 -3.30
N MET A 146 -3.88 19.74 -2.74
CA MET A 146 -4.14 21.02 -2.10
C MET A 146 -3.50 21.02 -0.72
N ALA A 147 -2.96 22.13 -0.31
CA ALA A 147 -2.35 22.32 1.00
C ALA A 147 -3.18 23.25 1.87
N VAL A 148 -3.49 22.77 3.07
CA VAL A 148 -4.28 23.49 4.05
C VAL A 148 -3.48 23.58 5.37
N PRO A 149 -2.50 24.47 5.47
CA PRO A 149 -1.57 24.49 6.59
C PRO A 149 -2.21 24.80 7.96
N GLY A 150 -3.40 25.38 7.97
CA GLY A 150 -4.15 25.55 9.23
C GLY A 150 -4.68 24.23 9.81
N HIS A 151 -4.86 23.19 8.97
CA HIS A 151 -5.60 21.97 9.35
C HIS A 151 -4.95 20.65 8.91
N ASP A 152 -3.74 20.70 8.38
CA ASP A 152 -2.88 19.55 8.08
C ASP A 152 -1.48 19.82 8.62
N GLN A 153 -0.97 18.94 9.48
CA GLN A 153 0.31 19.17 10.16
C GLN A 153 1.50 19.16 9.19
N ARG A 154 1.47 18.33 8.18
CA ARG A 154 2.51 18.26 7.13
C ARG A 154 2.55 19.57 6.33
N ASP A 155 1.39 20.08 5.97
CA ASP A 155 1.25 21.33 5.23
C ASP A 155 1.66 22.52 6.09
N TYR A 156 1.37 22.46 7.42
CA TYR A 156 1.78 23.46 8.39
C TYR A 156 3.31 23.55 8.50
N GLU A 157 3.99 22.41 8.65
CA GLU A 157 5.45 22.36 8.74
C GLU A 157 6.10 22.94 7.48
N PHE A 158 5.58 22.61 6.32
CA PHE A 158 6.06 23.14 5.04
C PHE A 158 5.80 24.64 4.92
N ALA A 159 4.57 25.09 5.20
CA ALA A 159 4.21 26.50 5.12
C ALA A 159 5.03 27.36 6.09
N SER A 160 5.23 26.88 7.33
CA SER A 160 6.07 27.56 8.34
C SER A 160 7.52 27.70 7.88
N LYS A 161 8.08 26.62 7.29
CA LYS A 161 9.46 26.61 6.79
C LYS A 161 9.68 27.60 5.64
N TYR A 162 8.72 27.71 4.73
CA TYR A 162 8.86 28.54 3.52
C TYR A 162 8.13 29.88 3.61
N GLY A 163 7.56 30.22 4.78
CA GLY A 163 6.89 31.51 5.00
C GLY A 163 5.60 31.66 4.19
N LEU A 164 4.89 30.54 3.91
CA LEU A 164 3.62 30.55 3.21
C LEU A 164 2.47 30.92 4.14
N ASN A 165 1.38 31.43 3.59
CA ASN A 165 0.22 31.84 4.34
C ASN A 165 -0.45 30.64 5.04
N ILE A 166 -0.79 30.81 6.34
CA ILE A 166 -1.53 29.84 7.16
C ILE A 166 -2.87 30.46 7.51
N LYS A 167 -3.95 29.94 6.94
CA LYS A 167 -5.31 30.46 7.11
C LYS A 167 -6.17 29.44 7.88
N PRO A 168 -6.56 29.73 9.14
CA PRO A 168 -7.48 28.88 9.87
C PRO A 168 -8.90 29.02 9.35
N VAL A 169 -9.60 27.88 9.20
CA VAL A 169 -10.99 27.83 8.73
C VAL A 169 -11.88 26.88 9.56
N ILE A 170 -11.34 26.26 10.60
CA ILE A 170 -12.07 25.44 11.57
C ILE A 170 -11.86 26.03 12.96
N LEU A 171 -12.93 26.25 13.71
CA LEU A 171 -12.88 26.68 15.10
C LEU A 171 -12.35 25.56 16.01
N ALA A 172 -11.69 25.94 17.09
CA ALA A 172 -11.34 25.03 18.17
C ALA A 172 -12.61 24.46 18.85
N ALA A 173 -12.46 23.41 19.65
CA ALA A 173 -13.58 22.70 20.27
C ALA A 173 -14.42 23.58 21.22
N ASP A 174 -13.82 24.62 21.77
CA ASP A 174 -14.47 25.63 22.63
C ASP A 174 -15.16 26.77 21.85
N GLY A 175 -15.09 26.73 20.50
CA GLY A 175 -15.65 27.75 19.62
C GLY A 175 -14.76 28.97 19.39
N SER A 176 -13.54 28.98 19.92
CA SER A 176 -12.56 30.06 19.70
C SER A 176 -11.79 29.84 18.37
N GLU A 177 -11.10 30.87 17.89
CA GLU A 177 -10.10 30.70 16.83
C GLU A 177 -8.95 29.87 17.36
N PRO A 178 -8.44 28.92 16.52
CA PRO A 178 -7.34 28.05 16.93
C PRO A 178 -6.03 28.81 17.07
N ASP A 179 -5.25 28.48 18.10
CA ASP A 179 -3.85 28.91 18.20
C ASP A 179 -3.00 28.01 17.27
N LEU A 180 -2.50 28.58 16.19
CA LEU A 180 -1.64 27.92 15.20
C LEU A 180 -0.16 28.34 15.37
N SER A 181 0.27 28.79 16.56
CA SER A 181 1.65 29.21 16.78
C SER A 181 2.66 28.05 16.75
N GLU A 182 2.24 26.84 17.12
CA GLU A 182 3.12 25.68 17.23
C GLU A 182 2.74 24.51 16.30
N GLN A 183 1.44 24.37 15.98
CA GLN A 183 0.94 23.23 15.19
C GLN A 183 -0.39 23.57 14.50
N ALA A 184 -0.76 22.72 13.52
CA ALA A 184 -2.06 22.76 12.87
C ALA A 184 -3.18 22.24 13.80
N LEU A 185 -4.42 22.74 13.62
CA LEU A 185 -5.63 22.13 14.20
C LEU A 185 -6.18 21.07 13.23
N THR A 186 -5.94 19.78 13.49
CA THR A 186 -6.30 18.68 12.60
C THR A 186 -7.69 18.11 12.85
N GLU A 187 -8.31 18.44 13.97
CA GLU A 187 -9.64 17.99 14.35
C GLU A 187 -10.71 18.56 13.43
N LYS A 188 -11.84 17.85 13.38
CA LYS A 188 -13.05 18.31 12.71
C LYS A 188 -13.79 19.29 13.63
N GLY A 189 -14.44 20.30 13.04
CA GLY A 189 -15.15 21.31 13.83
C GLY A 189 -16.09 22.14 12.99
N VAL A 190 -16.45 23.31 13.51
CA VAL A 190 -17.33 24.28 12.84
C VAL A 190 -16.50 25.18 11.94
N LEU A 191 -16.96 25.37 10.72
CA LEU A 191 -16.29 26.21 9.74
C LEU A 191 -16.41 27.69 10.10
N PHE A 192 -15.29 28.44 9.96
CA PHE A 192 -15.26 29.89 10.00
C PHE A 192 -14.28 30.41 8.93
N ASN A 193 -14.22 31.70 8.70
CA ASN A 193 -13.43 32.29 7.60
C ASN A 193 -13.68 31.62 6.24
N SER A 194 -14.84 31.02 6.04
CA SER A 194 -15.20 30.19 4.91
C SER A 194 -16.36 30.77 4.07
N GLY A 195 -16.57 32.10 4.13
CA GLY A 195 -17.62 32.79 3.39
C GLY A 195 -19.00 32.25 3.72
N GLU A 196 -19.77 31.88 2.70
CA GLU A 196 -21.12 31.31 2.84
C GLU A 196 -21.18 29.98 3.59
N PHE A 197 -20.05 29.28 3.77
CA PHE A 197 -19.97 28.00 4.48
C PHE A 197 -19.65 28.14 5.98
N SER A 198 -19.40 29.38 6.44
CA SER A 198 -19.11 29.63 7.86
C SER A 198 -20.32 29.28 8.73
N GLY A 199 -20.07 28.66 9.88
CA GLY A 199 -21.09 28.19 10.81
C GLY A 199 -21.62 26.77 10.56
N LEU A 200 -21.24 26.13 9.44
CA LEU A 200 -21.56 24.73 9.17
C LEU A 200 -20.62 23.83 9.98
N ASP A 201 -21.13 22.69 10.43
CA ASP A 201 -20.30 21.62 10.97
C ASP A 201 -19.54 20.88 9.84
N TYR A 202 -18.70 19.92 10.21
CA TYR A 202 -17.88 19.15 9.27
C TYR A 202 -18.71 18.52 8.16
N GLU A 203 -19.82 17.85 8.48
CA GLU A 203 -20.60 17.08 7.52
C GLU A 203 -21.38 17.98 6.57
N ALA A 204 -22.03 19.00 7.13
CA ALA A 204 -22.72 20.00 6.34
C ALA A 204 -21.75 20.82 5.46
N GLY A 205 -20.62 21.21 5.99
CA GLY A 205 -19.56 21.92 5.26
C GLY A 205 -18.97 21.08 4.12
N PHE A 206 -18.66 19.80 4.39
CA PHE A 206 -18.22 18.86 3.36
C PHE A 206 -19.22 18.82 2.19
N ASN A 207 -20.49 18.61 2.50
CA ASN A 207 -21.51 18.48 1.49
C ASN A 207 -21.74 19.79 0.72
N ALA A 208 -21.86 20.91 1.41
CA ALA A 208 -22.12 22.21 0.79
C ALA A 208 -20.98 22.63 -0.16
N ILE A 209 -19.73 22.46 0.24
CA ILE A 209 -18.57 22.78 -0.60
C ILE A 209 -18.47 21.84 -1.79
N ALA A 210 -18.66 20.53 -1.59
CA ALA A 210 -18.66 19.55 -2.67
C ALA A 210 -19.73 19.85 -3.71
N ASP A 211 -20.97 20.15 -3.28
CA ASP A 211 -22.07 20.47 -4.17
C ASP A 211 -21.83 21.79 -4.92
N LYS A 212 -21.26 22.79 -4.27
CA LYS A 212 -20.89 24.06 -4.92
C LYS A 212 -19.86 23.86 -6.02
N LEU A 213 -18.79 23.11 -5.73
CA LEU A 213 -17.74 22.80 -6.69
C LEU A 213 -18.28 21.99 -7.89
N ALA A 214 -19.17 21.03 -7.62
CA ALA A 214 -19.83 20.25 -8.65
C ALA A 214 -20.74 21.12 -9.53
N ALA A 215 -21.55 22.02 -8.93
CA ALA A 215 -22.40 22.95 -9.66
C ALA A 215 -21.61 23.91 -10.56
N MET A 216 -20.39 24.25 -10.18
CA MET A 216 -19.46 25.07 -10.98
C MET A 216 -18.71 24.26 -12.06
N GLY A 217 -18.85 22.94 -12.08
CA GLY A 217 -18.13 22.06 -13.01
C GLY A 217 -16.60 21.95 -12.76
N VAL A 218 -16.17 22.29 -11.55
CA VAL A 218 -14.74 22.27 -11.14
C VAL A 218 -14.46 21.25 -10.04
N GLY A 219 -15.47 20.52 -9.57
CA GLY A 219 -15.31 19.47 -8.57
C GLY A 219 -16.23 18.28 -8.83
N GLU A 220 -15.78 17.10 -8.40
CA GLU A 220 -16.53 15.85 -8.48
C GLU A 220 -16.34 15.04 -7.22
N ARG A 221 -17.43 14.50 -6.65
CA ARG A 221 -17.34 13.53 -5.55
C ARG A 221 -16.71 12.24 -6.08
N LYS A 222 -15.72 11.73 -5.38
CA LYS A 222 -14.98 10.55 -5.81
C LYS A 222 -14.70 9.62 -4.64
N VAL A 223 -14.85 8.34 -4.91
CA VAL A 223 -14.44 7.28 -4.00
C VAL A 223 -13.09 6.76 -4.45
N ASN A 224 -12.12 6.81 -3.57
CA ASN A 224 -10.80 6.24 -3.79
C ASN A 224 -10.53 5.11 -2.81
N TYR A 225 -9.70 4.16 -3.23
CA TYR A 225 -9.24 3.04 -2.41
C TYR A 225 -7.72 3.10 -2.26
N ARG A 226 -7.21 2.78 -1.07
CA ARG A 226 -5.78 2.54 -0.87
C ARG A 226 -5.34 1.24 -1.53
N LEU A 227 -6.25 0.26 -1.59
CA LEU A 227 -6.06 -1.00 -2.28
C LEU A 227 -5.63 -0.75 -3.72
N ARG A 228 -4.57 -1.40 -4.15
CA ARG A 228 -4.06 -1.38 -5.54
C ARG A 228 -4.30 -2.72 -6.20
N ASP A 229 -4.34 -2.72 -7.53
CA ASP A 229 -4.45 -3.96 -8.30
C ASP A 229 -3.29 -4.91 -7.97
N TRP A 230 -3.59 -6.18 -7.94
CA TRP A 230 -2.66 -7.22 -7.56
C TRP A 230 -1.68 -7.53 -8.68
N GLY A 231 -0.43 -7.12 -8.53
CA GLY A 231 0.66 -7.47 -9.44
C GLY A 231 1.06 -8.93 -9.25
N VAL A 232 0.79 -9.78 -10.24
CA VAL A 232 0.98 -11.23 -10.13
C VAL A 232 2.23 -11.75 -10.84
N SER A 233 2.88 -10.96 -11.69
CA SER A 233 4.09 -11.35 -12.42
C SER A 233 5.32 -11.37 -11.53
N ARG A 234 6.08 -12.48 -11.59
CA ARG A 234 7.37 -12.65 -10.91
C ARG A 234 8.43 -13.12 -11.88
N GLN A 235 9.57 -12.46 -11.87
CA GLN A 235 10.74 -12.78 -12.69
C GLN A 235 11.55 -13.89 -12.03
N ARG A 236 10.96 -15.07 -11.93
CA ARG A 236 11.59 -16.24 -11.30
C ARG A 236 11.08 -17.55 -11.96
N TYR A 237 11.91 -18.57 -11.88
CA TYR A 237 11.61 -19.90 -12.42
C TYR A 237 10.53 -20.62 -11.59
N TRP A 238 10.70 -20.65 -10.26
CA TRP A 238 9.78 -21.36 -9.37
C TRP A 238 8.45 -20.60 -9.24
N GLY A 239 7.40 -21.21 -9.75
CA GLY A 239 6.03 -20.70 -9.72
C GLY A 239 5.20 -21.28 -10.85
N ALA A 240 3.88 -21.08 -10.83
CA ALA A 240 3.02 -21.47 -11.94
C ALA A 240 3.23 -20.53 -13.13
N PRO A 241 3.40 -21.03 -14.36
CA PRO A 241 3.52 -20.20 -15.55
C PRO A 241 2.25 -19.36 -15.77
N ILE A 242 2.42 -18.14 -16.24
CA ILE A 242 1.31 -17.29 -16.64
C ILE A 242 0.86 -17.73 -18.06
N PRO A 243 -0.39 -18.19 -18.24
CA PRO A 243 -0.84 -18.76 -19.52
C PRO A 243 -1.24 -17.65 -20.51
N MET A 244 -0.30 -16.79 -20.87
CA MET A 244 -0.48 -15.68 -21.80
C MET A 244 0.57 -15.73 -22.89
N VAL A 245 0.22 -15.16 -24.03
CA VAL A 245 1.11 -15.05 -25.20
C VAL A 245 1.02 -13.66 -25.80
N THR A 246 2.11 -13.20 -26.40
CA THR A 246 2.18 -11.88 -27.06
C THR A 246 2.48 -12.09 -28.54
N LEU A 247 1.64 -11.55 -29.41
CA LEU A 247 1.85 -11.53 -30.86
C LEU A 247 2.93 -10.52 -31.27
N GLU A 248 3.41 -10.60 -32.50
CA GLU A 248 4.43 -9.67 -33.03
C GLU A 248 4.01 -8.20 -33.03
N ASP A 249 2.70 -7.91 -33.11
CA ASP A 249 2.13 -6.56 -33.05
C ASP A 249 1.96 -6.04 -31.61
N GLY A 250 2.35 -6.83 -30.60
CA GLY A 250 2.21 -6.49 -29.18
C GLY A 250 0.85 -6.86 -28.58
N THR A 251 -0.04 -7.47 -29.34
CA THR A 251 -1.34 -7.95 -28.81
C THR A 251 -1.12 -9.11 -27.83
N VAL A 252 -1.67 -9.00 -26.63
CA VAL A 252 -1.59 -10.02 -25.59
C VAL A 252 -2.87 -10.83 -25.57
N LEU A 253 -2.74 -12.15 -25.65
CA LEU A 253 -3.84 -13.11 -25.70
C LEU A 253 -3.66 -14.22 -24.65
N PRO A 254 -4.74 -14.89 -24.21
CA PRO A 254 -4.62 -16.15 -23.47
C PRO A 254 -3.93 -17.22 -24.31
N THR A 255 -3.15 -18.08 -23.68
CA THR A 255 -2.63 -19.30 -24.31
C THR A 255 -3.81 -20.14 -24.81
N PRO A 256 -3.78 -20.64 -26.10
CA PRO A 256 -4.82 -21.49 -26.59
C PRO A 256 -5.03 -22.75 -25.73
N GLU A 257 -6.28 -23.21 -25.61
CA GLU A 257 -6.64 -24.32 -24.72
C GLU A 257 -5.89 -25.62 -25.08
N ASP A 258 -5.64 -25.86 -26.37
CA ASP A 258 -4.88 -27.02 -26.88
C ASP A 258 -3.39 -26.99 -26.54
N GLN A 259 -2.89 -25.86 -26.03
CA GLN A 259 -1.52 -25.66 -25.55
C GLN A 259 -1.44 -25.60 -24.00
N LEU A 260 -2.51 -25.92 -23.29
CA LEU A 260 -2.55 -26.00 -21.83
C LEU A 260 -2.37 -27.47 -21.37
N PRO A 261 -1.71 -27.68 -20.22
CA PRO A 261 -1.06 -26.70 -19.37
C PRO A 261 0.25 -26.21 -19.98
N VAL A 262 0.63 -24.94 -19.65
CA VAL A 262 1.96 -24.43 -19.97
C VAL A 262 2.96 -25.10 -19.03
N ILE A 263 3.93 -25.83 -19.59
CA ILE A 263 4.93 -26.59 -18.84
C ILE A 263 6.25 -25.83 -18.85
N LEU A 264 6.85 -25.66 -17.67
CA LEU A 264 8.18 -25.05 -17.52
C LEU A 264 9.27 -25.99 -18.10
N PRO A 265 10.35 -25.44 -18.68
CA PRO A 265 11.48 -26.25 -19.15
C PRO A 265 12.19 -26.92 -17.97
N GLU A 266 12.59 -28.18 -18.11
CA GLU A 266 13.24 -28.97 -17.05
C GLU A 266 14.78 -28.87 -17.09
N ASP A 267 15.35 -28.60 -18.26
CA ASP A 267 16.80 -28.56 -18.54
C ASP A 267 17.36 -27.13 -18.51
N VAL A 268 17.06 -26.42 -17.44
CA VAL A 268 17.45 -25.02 -17.29
C VAL A 268 18.81 -24.83 -16.64
N VAL A 269 19.53 -23.78 -17.06
CA VAL A 269 20.79 -23.35 -16.45
C VAL A 269 20.54 -22.09 -15.62
N MET A 270 20.90 -22.14 -14.34
CA MET A 270 20.77 -21.03 -13.40
C MET A 270 22.09 -20.23 -13.35
N ASP A 271 22.06 -18.97 -13.74
CA ASP A 271 23.19 -18.03 -13.60
C ASP A 271 23.14 -17.22 -12.30
N GLY A 272 22.05 -17.38 -11.52
CA GLY A 272 21.83 -16.69 -10.26
C GLY A 272 21.35 -15.24 -10.41
N ILE A 273 21.16 -14.72 -11.61
CA ILE A 273 20.76 -13.34 -11.89
C ILE A 273 19.47 -13.31 -12.73
N THR A 274 19.46 -13.99 -13.87
CA THR A 274 18.33 -13.97 -14.81
C THR A 274 17.45 -15.19 -14.61
N SER A 275 16.11 -15.02 -14.67
CA SER A 275 15.22 -16.17 -14.70
C SER A 275 15.56 -17.05 -15.90
N PRO A 276 15.79 -18.37 -15.72
CA PRO A 276 16.17 -19.25 -16.80
C PRO A 276 15.11 -19.38 -17.90
N ILE A 277 13.84 -19.17 -17.57
CA ILE A 277 12.74 -19.11 -18.58
C ILE A 277 12.96 -17.91 -19.50
N LYS A 278 13.31 -16.76 -18.93
CA LYS A 278 13.58 -15.52 -19.69
C LYS A 278 14.85 -15.63 -20.52
N ALA A 279 15.80 -16.43 -20.08
CA ALA A 279 17.07 -16.68 -20.76
C ALA A 279 16.93 -17.73 -21.90
N ASP A 280 15.79 -18.40 -22.01
CA ASP A 280 15.52 -19.42 -23.04
C ASP A 280 14.56 -18.88 -24.11
N PRO A 281 15.07 -18.27 -25.20
CA PRO A 281 14.23 -17.75 -26.27
C PRO A 281 13.52 -18.83 -27.09
N GLU A 282 14.01 -20.08 -27.07
CA GLU A 282 13.37 -21.18 -27.82
C GLU A 282 12.11 -21.66 -27.08
N TRP A 283 12.17 -21.78 -25.75
CA TRP A 283 11.00 -22.11 -24.95
C TRP A 283 9.88 -21.04 -25.09
N ALA A 284 10.26 -19.77 -25.19
CA ALA A 284 9.31 -18.66 -25.32
C ALA A 284 8.54 -18.69 -26.65
N LYS A 285 9.09 -19.28 -27.72
CA LYS A 285 8.43 -19.33 -29.05
C LYS A 285 7.19 -20.22 -29.03
N THR A 286 6.12 -19.72 -29.63
CA THR A 286 4.87 -20.46 -29.86
C THR A 286 4.11 -19.90 -31.03
N THR A 287 2.92 -20.42 -31.30
CA THR A 287 2.02 -19.90 -32.34
C THR A 287 0.59 -19.82 -31.84
N VAL A 288 -0.16 -18.83 -32.29
CA VAL A 288 -1.60 -18.67 -32.03
C VAL A 288 -2.31 -18.56 -33.39
N ASN A 289 -3.20 -19.49 -33.69
CA ASN A 289 -3.90 -19.56 -35.00
C ASN A 289 -2.94 -19.45 -36.20
N GLY A 290 -1.77 -20.11 -36.11
CA GLY A 290 -0.73 -20.09 -37.14
C GLY A 290 0.12 -18.82 -37.20
N GLN A 291 -0.10 -17.83 -36.33
CA GLN A 291 0.72 -16.64 -36.23
C GLN A 291 1.81 -16.82 -35.17
N PRO A 292 3.05 -16.38 -35.43
CA PRO A 292 4.11 -16.38 -34.40
C PRO A 292 3.73 -15.59 -33.17
N ALA A 293 4.07 -16.15 -32.03
CA ALA A 293 3.84 -15.52 -30.72
C ALA A 293 4.95 -15.89 -29.73
N LEU A 294 5.03 -15.13 -28.64
CA LEU A 294 5.93 -15.42 -27.52
C LEU A 294 5.11 -15.70 -26.25
N ARG A 295 5.45 -16.79 -25.56
CA ARG A 295 4.90 -17.08 -24.23
C ARG A 295 5.37 -16.04 -23.23
N GLU A 296 4.54 -15.78 -22.24
CA GLU A 296 4.95 -15.05 -21.05
C GLU A 296 6.04 -15.83 -20.31
N THR A 297 7.11 -15.12 -19.91
CA THR A 297 8.27 -15.71 -19.22
C THR A 297 8.29 -15.44 -17.73
N ASP A 298 7.36 -14.63 -17.22
CA ASP A 298 7.13 -14.47 -15.79
C ASP A 298 6.28 -15.63 -15.25
N THR A 299 6.43 -15.95 -13.97
CA THR A 299 5.55 -16.88 -13.26
C THR A 299 4.62 -16.11 -12.34
N PHE A 300 3.56 -16.77 -11.90
CA PHE A 300 2.64 -16.19 -10.92
C PHE A 300 3.31 -16.00 -9.55
N ASP A 301 2.90 -14.96 -8.86
CA ASP A 301 3.04 -14.81 -7.42
C ASP A 301 2.48 -16.04 -6.71
N THR A 302 3.19 -16.55 -5.70
CA THR A 302 2.77 -17.72 -4.91
C THR A 302 1.43 -17.55 -4.20
N PHE A 303 0.97 -16.31 -4.00
CA PHE A 303 -0.39 -16.05 -3.51
C PHE A 303 -1.49 -16.46 -4.50
N MET A 304 -1.17 -16.65 -5.78
CA MET A 304 -2.13 -17.13 -6.75
C MET A 304 -2.67 -18.51 -6.33
N GLU A 305 -1.79 -19.47 -6.12
CA GLU A 305 -2.16 -20.82 -5.75
C GLU A 305 -2.76 -20.87 -4.33
N SER A 306 -2.18 -20.12 -3.39
CA SER A 306 -2.69 -20.07 -2.02
C SER A 306 -4.06 -19.40 -1.90
N SER A 307 -4.50 -18.70 -2.93
CA SER A 307 -5.82 -18.04 -2.93
C SER A 307 -6.97 -18.99 -3.22
N TRP A 308 -6.72 -20.14 -3.85
CA TRP A 308 -7.77 -21.07 -4.26
C TRP A 308 -7.49 -22.56 -4.00
N TYR A 309 -6.32 -22.93 -3.47
CA TYR A 309 -5.90 -24.32 -3.22
C TYR A 309 -6.96 -25.15 -2.48
N TYR A 310 -7.66 -24.55 -1.51
CA TYR A 310 -8.71 -25.19 -0.72
C TYR A 310 -9.87 -25.68 -1.61
N ALA A 311 -10.20 -24.92 -2.65
CA ALA A 311 -11.21 -25.30 -3.61
C ALA A 311 -10.72 -26.48 -4.49
N ARG A 312 -9.46 -26.44 -4.95
CA ARG A 312 -8.87 -27.54 -5.70
C ARG A 312 -8.83 -28.84 -4.88
N TYR A 313 -8.65 -28.76 -3.58
CA TYR A 313 -8.65 -29.93 -2.68
C TYR A 313 -9.99 -30.66 -2.66
N THR A 314 -11.09 -30.04 -3.07
CA THR A 314 -12.40 -30.71 -3.19
C THR A 314 -12.44 -31.73 -4.33
N CYS A 315 -11.55 -31.59 -5.32
CA CYS A 315 -11.50 -32.42 -6.52
C CYS A 315 -10.06 -32.58 -7.05
N PRO A 316 -9.12 -33.14 -6.25
CA PRO A 316 -7.69 -33.14 -6.58
C PRO A 316 -7.34 -33.92 -7.85
N GLN A 317 -8.17 -34.90 -8.24
CA GLN A 317 -7.97 -35.75 -9.42
C GLN A 317 -8.70 -35.24 -10.68
N TYR A 318 -9.40 -34.10 -10.60
CA TYR A 318 -10.15 -33.56 -11.72
C TYR A 318 -9.22 -33.04 -12.82
N GLN A 319 -9.46 -33.49 -14.07
CA GLN A 319 -8.59 -33.19 -15.22
C GLN A 319 -9.28 -32.34 -16.29
N GLU A 320 -10.59 -32.10 -16.20
CA GLU A 320 -11.37 -31.41 -17.23
C GLU A 320 -11.40 -29.91 -17.08
N GLY A 321 -10.72 -29.37 -16.07
CA GLY A 321 -10.66 -27.92 -15.81
C GLY A 321 -10.11 -27.57 -14.43
N MET A 322 -10.32 -26.34 -14.03
CA MET A 322 -9.83 -25.80 -12.78
C MET A 322 -10.49 -26.47 -11.58
N LEU A 323 -11.84 -26.60 -11.60
CA LEU A 323 -12.65 -27.19 -10.53
C LEU A 323 -13.78 -28.06 -11.09
N ASP A 324 -14.11 -29.15 -10.38
CA ASP A 324 -15.42 -29.78 -10.46
C ASP A 324 -16.41 -28.98 -9.59
N SER A 325 -17.28 -28.21 -10.25
CA SER A 325 -18.26 -27.34 -9.56
C SER A 325 -19.19 -28.13 -8.63
N LYS A 326 -19.52 -29.39 -8.96
CA LYS A 326 -20.38 -30.22 -8.11
C LYS A 326 -19.67 -30.58 -6.80
N ALA A 327 -18.41 -31.01 -6.88
CA ALA A 327 -17.61 -31.33 -5.70
C ALA A 327 -17.30 -30.05 -4.89
N ALA A 328 -16.92 -28.96 -5.57
CA ALA A 328 -16.65 -27.69 -4.91
C ALA A 328 -17.88 -27.17 -4.14
N ASN A 329 -19.06 -27.17 -4.75
CA ASN A 329 -20.30 -26.69 -4.11
C ASN A 329 -20.84 -27.62 -3.01
N TYR A 330 -20.39 -28.88 -2.96
CA TYR A 330 -20.69 -29.78 -1.86
C TYR A 330 -19.87 -29.45 -0.58
N TRP A 331 -18.57 -29.14 -0.77
CA TRP A 331 -17.64 -28.93 0.34
C TRP A 331 -17.51 -27.47 0.77
N LEU A 332 -17.75 -26.51 -0.14
CA LEU A 332 -17.59 -25.08 0.13
C LEU A 332 -18.91 -24.40 0.52
N PRO A 333 -18.87 -23.35 1.32
CA PRO A 333 -17.69 -22.75 1.95
C PRO A 333 -17.08 -23.63 3.04
N VAL A 334 -15.77 -23.49 3.29
CA VAL A 334 -15.06 -24.19 4.39
C VAL A 334 -15.73 -23.85 5.71
N ASP A 335 -16.01 -24.85 6.55
CA ASP A 335 -16.70 -24.63 7.83
C ASP A 335 -15.82 -23.87 8.82
N ILE A 336 -14.55 -24.29 9.00
CA ILE A 336 -13.58 -23.63 9.86
C ILE A 336 -12.25 -23.53 9.14
N TYR A 337 -11.75 -22.31 8.98
CA TYR A 337 -10.42 -22.01 8.44
C TYR A 337 -9.51 -21.55 9.58
N ILE A 338 -8.33 -22.16 9.71
CA ILE A 338 -7.44 -21.93 10.85
C ILE A 338 -6.08 -21.45 10.34
N GLY A 339 -5.58 -20.33 10.91
CA GLY A 339 -4.27 -19.78 10.56
C GLY A 339 -3.83 -18.67 11.49
N GLY A 340 -2.65 -18.09 11.21
CA GLY A 340 -2.11 -17.00 11.98
C GLY A 340 -2.69 -15.63 11.56
N ILE A 341 -2.65 -14.69 12.48
CA ILE A 341 -3.13 -13.31 12.26
C ILE A 341 -2.29 -12.55 11.20
N GLU A 342 -1.05 -12.97 10.97
CA GLU A 342 -0.16 -12.43 9.95
C GLU A 342 -0.70 -12.55 8.52
N HIS A 343 -1.64 -13.45 8.31
CA HIS A 343 -2.33 -13.67 7.03
C HIS A 343 -3.57 -12.81 6.83
N ALA A 344 -3.94 -11.98 7.82
CA ALA A 344 -5.19 -11.21 7.84
C ALA A 344 -5.40 -10.33 6.61
N ILE A 345 -4.33 -9.73 6.09
CA ILE A 345 -4.40 -8.75 5.00
C ILE A 345 -4.19 -9.43 3.65
N MET A 346 -2.96 -9.93 3.37
CA MET A 346 -2.65 -10.37 2.00
C MET A 346 -3.33 -11.70 1.67
N HIS A 347 -2.97 -12.79 2.36
CA HIS A 347 -3.52 -14.10 2.03
C HIS A 347 -5.05 -14.14 2.15
N LEU A 348 -5.62 -13.71 3.28
CA LEU A 348 -7.07 -13.79 3.51
C LEU A 348 -7.87 -12.83 2.63
N LEU A 349 -7.30 -11.70 2.22
CA LEU A 349 -7.95 -10.81 1.27
C LEU A 349 -7.97 -11.42 -0.14
N TYR A 350 -6.86 -11.99 -0.59
CA TYR A 350 -6.79 -12.68 -1.89
C TYR A 350 -7.62 -13.96 -1.91
N PHE A 351 -7.67 -14.72 -0.82
CA PHE A 351 -8.52 -15.88 -0.58
C PHE A 351 -10.02 -15.54 -0.79
N ARG A 352 -10.48 -14.41 -0.23
CA ARG A 352 -11.84 -13.90 -0.42
C ARG A 352 -12.06 -13.41 -1.86
N PHE A 353 -11.15 -12.62 -2.37
CA PHE A 353 -11.21 -12.07 -3.72
C PHE A 353 -11.27 -13.18 -4.77
N PHE A 354 -10.37 -14.15 -4.71
CA PHE A 354 -10.32 -15.23 -5.68
C PHE A 354 -11.56 -16.13 -5.63
N HIS A 355 -12.12 -16.31 -4.44
CA HIS A 355 -13.39 -17.01 -4.29
C HIS A 355 -14.54 -16.31 -5.02
N LYS A 356 -14.59 -14.97 -4.95
CA LYS A 356 -15.57 -14.18 -5.70
C LYS A 356 -15.36 -14.28 -7.21
N LEU A 357 -14.13 -14.34 -7.68
CA LEU A 357 -13.83 -14.61 -9.09
C LEU A 357 -14.36 -15.99 -9.54
N MET A 358 -14.14 -17.03 -8.73
CA MET A 358 -14.67 -18.37 -9.02
C MET A 358 -16.20 -18.40 -8.98
N ARG A 359 -16.83 -17.65 -8.07
CA ARG A 359 -18.28 -17.50 -8.04
C ARG A 359 -18.81 -16.85 -9.33
N ASP A 360 -18.22 -15.74 -9.73
CA ASP A 360 -18.65 -14.99 -10.93
C ASP A 360 -18.38 -15.77 -12.22
N ALA A 361 -17.39 -16.66 -12.20
CA ALA A 361 -17.15 -17.63 -13.26
C ALA A 361 -18.10 -18.86 -13.23
N GLY A 362 -19.04 -18.91 -12.27
CA GLY A 362 -20.00 -19.99 -12.12
C GLY A 362 -19.43 -21.30 -11.57
N MET A 363 -18.22 -21.27 -10.97
CA MET A 363 -17.56 -22.47 -10.43
C MET A 363 -18.01 -22.81 -9.02
N VAL A 364 -18.36 -21.79 -8.21
CA VAL A 364 -18.84 -21.95 -6.84
C VAL A 364 -20.07 -21.07 -6.61
N ASN A 365 -20.92 -21.43 -5.61
CA ASN A 365 -22.18 -20.74 -5.35
C ASN A 365 -22.15 -19.85 -4.10
N SER A 366 -21.09 -19.96 -3.28
CA SER A 366 -20.95 -19.15 -2.06
C SER A 366 -20.22 -17.84 -2.32
N ASP A 367 -20.56 -16.80 -1.55
CA ASP A 367 -19.95 -15.46 -1.65
C ASP A 367 -18.58 -15.39 -0.96
N GLU A 368 -18.40 -16.18 0.08
CA GLU A 368 -17.18 -16.19 0.89
C GLU A 368 -16.60 -17.62 1.00
N PRO A 369 -15.29 -17.77 1.09
CA PRO A 369 -14.62 -19.07 1.03
C PRO A 369 -14.74 -19.87 2.33
N ALA A 370 -14.95 -19.22 3.47
CA ALA A 370 -15.02 -19.87 4.78
C ALA A 370 -16.06 -19.20 5.69
N LYS A 371 -16.83 -20.03 6.41
CA LYS A 371 -17.86 -19.59 7.36
C LYS A 371 -17.24 -19.01 8.62
N GLN A 372 -16.25 -19.69 9.18
CA GLN A 372 -15.55 -19.31 10.40
C GLN A 372 -14.05 -19.22 10.18
N LEU A 373 -13.44 -18.19 10.75
CA LEU A 373 -11.99 -18.03 10.81
C LEU A 373 -11.52 -18.09 12.26
N LEU A 374 -10.60 -19.01 12.53
CA LEU A 374 -9.90 -19.08 13.81
C LEU A 374 -8.47 -18.60 13.63
N CYS A 375 -8.19 -17.38 14.09
CA CYS A 375 -6.83 -16.82 14.10
C CYS A 375 -6.17 -17.09 15.46
N GLN A 376 -5.05 -17.79 15.43
CA GLN A 376 -4.17 -17.94 16.57
C GLN A 376 -3.13 -16.80 16.56
N GLY A 377 -2.60 -16.47 17.75
CA GLY A 377 -1.44 -15.59 17.85
C GLY A 377 -0.21 -16.23 17.20
N MET A 378 0.73 -15.40 16.79
CA MET A 378 2.02 -15.90 16.29
C MET A 378 2.74 -16.71 17.34
N VAL A 379 3.27 -17.87 16.96
CA VAL A 379 4.19 -18.62 17.81
C VAL A 379 5.52 -17.87 17.81
N LEU A 380 5.88 -17.32 18.96
CA LEU A 380 7.10 -16.56 19.14
C LEU A 380 8.15 -17.42 19.84
N ALA A 381 9.39 -17.33 19.37
CA ALA A 381 10.57 -17.83 20.08
C ALA A 381 11.47 -16.66 20.45
N ASP A 382 12.09 -16.73 21.62
CA ASP A 382 13.07 -15.74 22.02
C ASP A 382 14.28 -15.80 21.08
N ALA A 383 14.69 -14.66 20.53
CA ALA A 383 15.91 -14.53 19.75
C ALA A 383 16.95 -13.76 20.55
N PHE A 384 18.18 -14.23 20.51
CA PHE A 384 19.27 -13.70 21.32
C PHE A 384 20.34 -13.08 20.45
N TYR A 385 20.83 -11.91 20.82
CA TYR A 385 21.97 -11.28 20.15
C TYR A 385 22.82 -10.50 21.16
N TYR A 386 24.06 -10.28 20.82
CA TYR A 386 24.91 -9.28 21.49
C TYR A 386 25.32 -8.18 20.52
N VAL A 387 25.53 -7.01 21.04
CA VAL A 387 25.99 -5.87 20.24
C VAL A 387 27.52 -5.92 20.20
N GLY A 388 28.08 -5.95 18.98
CA GLY A 388 29.53 -5.91 18.76
C GLY A 388 30.09 -4.49 18.98
N GLU A 389 31.40 -4.36 18.84
CA GLU A 389 32.13 -3.10 19.11
C GLU A 389 31.72 -1.96 18.16
N ASN A 390 31.25 -2.29 16.96
CA ASN A 390 30.79 -1.34 15.95
C ASN A 390 29.26 -1.13 15.96
N GLY A 391 28.57 -1.66 16.98
CA GLY A 391 27.10 -1.55 17.09
C GLY A 391 26.33 -2.59 16.27
N GLU A 392 26.98 -3.53 15.60
CA GLU A 392 26.34 -4.62 14.86
C GLU A 392 25.70 -5.65 15.81
N ARG A 393 24.60 -6.25 15.37
CA ARG A 393 23.90 -7.31 16.10
C ARG A 393 24.44 -8.69 15.69
N ASN A 394 25.07 -9.36 16.64
CA ASN A 394 25.59 -10.73 16.45
C ASN A 394 24.60 -11.72 17.08
N TRP A 395 23.88 -12.45 16.25
CA TRP A 395 22.88 -13.40 16.69
C TRP A 395 23.50 -14.63 17.35
N VAL A 396 22.85 -15.12 18.41
CA VAL A 396 23.29 -16.28 19.19
C VAL A 396 22.23 -17.36 19.12
N SER A 397 22.66 -18.60 18.88
CA SER A 397 21.74 -19.74 18.95
C SER A 397 21.13 -19.86 20.34
N PRO A 398 19.82 -20.14 20.47
CA PRO A 398 19.17 -20.33 21.76
C PRO A 398 19.84 -21.40 22.64
N VAL A 399 20.46 -22.41 22.03
CA VAL A 399 21.18 -23.48 22.78
C VAL A 399 22.50 -22.98 23.42
N ASP A 400 23.06 -21.88 22.92
CA ASP A 400 24.29 -21.25 23.43
C ASP A 400 23.97 -20.09 24.38
N ALA A 401 22.70 -19.82 24.66
CA ALA A 401 22.24 -18.72 25.48
C ALA A 401 21.75 -19.23 26.84
N ILE A 402 22.28 -18.65 27.93
CA ILE A 402 21.77 -18.86 29.29
C ILE A 402 20.85 -17.67 29.61
N VAL A 403 19.60 -17.96 29.87
CA VAL A 403 18.57 -16.95 30.15
C VAL A 403 18.28 -16.96 31.67
N GLU A 404 18.63 -15.87 32.34
CA GLU A 404 18.19 -15.60 33.69
C GLU A 404 16.89 -14.80 33.66
N ARG A 405 15.82 -15.31 34.31
CA ARG A 405 14.53 -14.64 34.40
C ARG A 405 14.30 -14.11 35.81
N ASP A 406 14.00 -12.84 35.94
CA ASP A 406 13.57 -12.25 37.22
C ASP A 406 12.05 -12.43 37.35
N GLU A 407 11.60 -13.07 38.43
CA GLU A 407 10.18 -13.32 38.73
C GLU A 407 9.37 -12.02 38.89
N LYS A 408 10.01 -10.90 39.22
CA LYS A 408 9.35 -9.58 39.40
C LYS A 408 9.28 -8.75 38.14
N ARG A 409 10.10 -9.07 37.15
CA ARG A 409 10.11 -8.43 35.81
C ARG A 409 10.36 -9.54 34.80
N PRO A 410 9.38 -9.96 34.01
CA PRO A 410 9.52 -11.07 33.03
C PRO A 410 10.59 -10.80 31.97
N HIS A 411 11.29 -9.68 32.03
CA HIS A 411 12.32 -9.25 31.10
C HIS A 411 13.49 -8.61 31.86
N ARG A 412 14.53 -9.34 32.19
CA ARG A 412 15.80 -8.80 32.69
C ARG A 412 17.02 -9.43 32.05
N GLU A 413 18.03 -8.56 31.96
CA GLU A 413 19.37 -8.73 31.48
C GLU A 413 20.07 -9.99 31.99
N GLY A 414 20.48 -10.88 31.06
CA GLY A 414 21.41 -11.96 31.38
C GLY A 414 22.86 -11.46 31.48
N GLN A 415 23.56 -11.82 32.56
CA GLN A 415 24.99 -11.51 32.69
C GLN A 415 25.85 -12.64 32.14
N ARG A 416 26.93 -12.26 31.45
CA ARG A 416 28.02 -13.14 31.01
C ARG A 416 29.07 -13.31 32.12
N ARG A 417 29.53 -14.54 32.33
CA ARG A 417 30.86 -14.75 32.93
C ARG A 417 31.92 -14.62 31.84
N GLY A 418 32.51 -13.43 31.73
CA GLY A 418 33.74 -13.20 30.98
C GLY A 418 33.63 -12.99 29.47
N GLY A 419 32.58 -12.36 28.96
CA GLY A 419 32.47 -11.98 27.54
C GLY A 419 31.46 -10.83 27.30
N PRO A 420 31.26 -10.32 26.04
CA PRO A 420 30.34 -9.24 25.75
C PRO A 420 28.90 -9.60 26.09
N ARG A 421 28.09 -8.61 26.49
CA ARG A 421 26.70 -8.76 26.90
C ARG A 421 25.82 -9.12 25.71
N ALA A 422 24.86 -10.04 25.84
CA ALA A 422 23.89 -10.39 24.83
C ALA A 422 22.50 -9.91 25.23
N GLY A 423 21.75 -9.36 24.28
CA GLY A 423 20.36 -8.88 24.45
C GLY A 423 19.35 -9.82 23.83
N VAL A 424 18.16 -9.93 24.40
CA VAL A 424 17.02 -10.70 23.87
C VAL A 424 16.00 -9.72 23.28
N HIS A 425 15.60 -9.95 22.04
CA HIS A 425 14.49 -9.23 21.43
C HIS A 425 13.19 -10.02 21.58
N ARG A 426 12.27 -9.48 22.33
CA ARG A 426 10.82 -9.70 22.16
C ARG A 426 10.23 -8.38 21.78
N HIS A 427 9.56 -8.27 20.64
CA HIS A 427 8.84 -7.07 20.25
C HIS A 427 9.06 -5.85 21.19
N GLU A 428 10.11 -5.05 20.90
CA GLU A 428 10.43 -3.76 21.53
C GLU A 428 11.01 -3.73 22.97
N GLN A 429 11.44 -4.83 23.57
CA GLN A 429 12.11 -4.78 24.88
C GLN A 429 13.41 -5.60 24.89
N ASP A 430 14.52 -4.96 25.18
CA ASP A 430 15.85 -5.59 25.26
C ASP A 430 16.03 -6.40 26.56
N VAL A 431 16.47 -7.67 26.44
CA VAL A 431 16.89 -8.53 27.54
C VAL A 431 18.31 -9.03 27.29
N GLN A 432 19.18 -8.99 28.30
CA GLN A 432 20.57 -9.44 28.18
C GLN A 432 20.75 -10.93 28.52
N VAL A 433 21.65 -11.61 27.78
CA VAL A 433 21.90 -13.05 27.91
C VAL A 433 23.40 -13.38 27.93
N GLU A 434 23.78 -14.39 28.69
CA GLU A 434 25.15 -14.88 28.79
C GLU A 434 25.44 -16.07 27.85
N LYS A 435 26.57 -16.05 27.15
CA LYS A 435 27.01 -17.12 26.23
C LYS A 435 27.85 -18.16 26.98
N GLN A 436 27.44 -19.43 26.99
CA GLN A 436 28.30 -20.50 27.47
C GLN A 436 29.55 -20.67 26.60
N ARG A 437 30.75 -20.67 27.20
CA ARG A 437 31.94 -21.17 26.53
C ARG A 437 31.83 -22.68 26.43
N HIS A 438 31.90 -23.25 25.24
CA HIS A 438 32.22 -24.66 25.08
C HIS A 438 33.55 -24.90 25.82
N ARG A 439 33.54 -25.73 26.87
CA ARG A 439 34.74 -26.40 27.33
C ARG A 439 35.06 -27.45 26.27
N PRO A 440 36.27 -27.47 25.69
CA PRO A 440 36.71 -28.63 24.96
C PRO A 440 36.63 -29.82 25.93
N ALA A 441 36.07 -30.94 25.46
CA ALA A 441 36.09 -32.18 26.16
C ALA A 441 37.57 -32.46 26.48
N GLY A 442 37.93 -32.43 27.76
CA GLY A 442 39.28 -32.80 28.22
C GLY A 442 39.47 -34.28 27.95
N ASP A 443 40.52 -34.57 27.21
CA ASP A 443 41.09 -35.91 27.17
C ASP A 443 41.42 -36.35 28.61
N GLY A 444 40.84 -37.52 29.00
CA GLY A 444 41.11 -38.20 30.24
C GLY A 444 40.43 -39.54 30.24
#